data_fd8320b5f65d481ad40f994ee84caa87
#
_entry.id   fd8320b5f65d481ad40f994ee84caa87
#
_cell.length_a   1.000
_cell.length_b   1.000
_cell.length_c   1.000
_cell.angle_alpha   90.00
_cell.angle_beta   90.00
_cell.angle_gamma   90.00
#
_symmetry.space_group_name_H-M   'P 1'
#
loop_
_entity.id
_entity.type
_entity.pdbx_description
1 polymer ?
#
loop_
_entity_poly.entity_id
_entity_poly.type
_entity_poly.pdbx_seq_one_letter_code
_entity_poly.pdbx_strand_id
1 'polypeptide(L)'
;MSKMITGAEYPLGKVFSDDFEYHIPQYQRPYAWTTEETGVLFSDLRDFFMEEDEENYFLGSTVLIKQDGERRAEVIDGQQRLTTLTILLATIASKLSGVQRDNCVIRIKSQGDIFMHIEEQPRLFLRQRDQPFFSKYIQGIDIDGLLALDPTQMEDEAQRNIQENCRTLNNAIDEE
;
A
#
# COMPACT_ATOMS: atom_id res chain seq x y z
N MET A 1 -33.18 3.88 2.23
CA MET A 1 -32.50 2.99 3.18
C MET A 1 -31.43 3.81 3.89
N SER A 2 -31.45 3.87 5.21
CA SER A 2 -30.39 4.54 5.99
C SER A 2 -29.10 3.74 5.85
N LYS A 3 -28.05 4.34 5.33
CA LYS A 3 -26.70 3.71 5.33
C LYS A 3 -26.22 3.69 6.78
N MET A 4 -26.09 2.50 7.35
CA MET A 4 -25.53 2.32 8.70
C MET A 4 -24.01 2.39 8.63
N ILE A 5 -23.42 3.24 9.47
CA ILE A 5 -21.97 3.27 9.64
C ILE A 5 -21.63 2.17 10.64
N THR A 6 -20.75 1.25 10.23
CA THR A 6 -20.22 0.19 11.09
C THR A 6 -18.74 0.40 11.29
N GLY A 7 -18.24 0.20 12.51
CA GLY A 7 -16.83 0.18 12.83
C GLY A 7 -16.38 -1.24 13.14
N ALA A 8 -15.20 -1.63 12.66
CA ALA A 8 -14.58 -2.90 12.97
C ALA A 8 -13.05 -2.75 12.98
N GLU A 9 -12.41 -3.52 13.84
CA GLU A 9 -10.96 -3.62 13.88
C GLU A 9 -10.50 -4.82 13.05
N TYR A 10 -9.50 -4.58 12.21
CA TYR A 10 -8.91 -5.63 11.38
C TYR A 10 -7.39 -5.64 11.51
N PRO A 11 -6.77 -6.83 11.65
CA PRO A 11 -5.33 -6.95 11.51
C PRO A 11 -4.88 -6.56 10.09
N LEU A 12 -3.67 -6.05 9.95
CA LEU A 12 -3.12 -5.60 8.68
C LEU A 12 -3.20 -6.68 7.59
N GLY A 13 -2.99 -7.94 7.97
CA GLY A 13 -3.11 -9.08 7.07
C GLY A 13 -4.52 -9.24 6.46
N LYS A 14 -5.56 -8.85 7.18
CA LYS A 14 -6.95 -8.84 6.67
C LYS A 14 -7.23 -7.60 5.83
N VAL A 15 -6.68 -6.45 6.20
CA VAL A 15 -6.77 -5.22 5.40
C VAL A 15 -6.24 -5.46 3.99
N PHE A 16 -5.11 -6.15 3.86
CA PHE A 16 -4.52 -6.53 2.57
C PHE A 16 -4.83 -7.99 2.19
N SER A 17 -6.10 -8.36 2.20
CA SER A 17 -6.59 -9.69 1.82
C SER A 17 -7.58 -9.61 0.64
N ASP A 18 -8.12 -10.76 0.25
CA ASP A 18 -9.14 -10.85 -0.81
C ASP A 18 -10.51 -10.26 -0.42
N ASP A 19 -10.69 -9.86 0.85
CA ASP A 19 -11.92 -9.23 1.31
C ASP A 19 -12.07 -7.78 0.81
N PHE A 20 -10.97 -7.16 0.38
CA PHE A 20 -10.93 -5.76 -0.03
C PHE A 20 -10.19 -5.54 -1.34
N GLU A 21 -10.76 -4.67 -2.15
CA GLU A 21 -10.18 -4.06 -3.33
C GLU A 21 -10.41 -2.55 -3.22
N TYR A 22 -9.37 -1.82 -2.85
CA TYR A 22 -9.46 -0.40 -2.53
C TYR A 22 -9.38 0.46 -3.78
N HIS A 23 -10.33 1.36 -3.95
CA HIS A 23 -10.36 2.34 -5.02
C HIS A 23 -10.31 3.75 -4.46
N ILE A 24 -9.29 4.52 -4.84
CA ILE A 24 -9.20 5.93 -4.48
C ILE A 24 -9.99 6.73 -5.52
N PRO A 25 -11.07 7.44 -5.11
CA PRO A 25 -11.87 8.23 -6.02
C PRO A 25 -11.08 9.35 -6.69
N GLN A 26 -11.50 9.74 -7.90
CA GLN A 26 -10.80 10.77 -8.70
C GLN A 26 -10.76 12.14 -8.04
N TYR A 27 -11.72 12.46 -7.15
CA TYR A 27 -11.77 13.73 -6.42
C TYR A 27 -10.83 13.81 -5.22
N GLN A 28 -10.25 12.68 -4.80
CA GLN A 28 -9.27 12.66 -3.72
C GLN A 28 -7.96 13.33 -4.16
N ARG A 29 -7.24 13.90 -3.18
CA ARG A 29 -5.91 14.46 -3.45
C ARG A 29 -4.93 13.39 -3.90
N PRO A 30 -3.89 13.75 -4.69
CA PRO A 30 -2.80 12.84 -5.01
C PRO A 30 -2.07 12.34 -3.76
N TYR A 31 -1.21 11.36 -3.96
CA TYR A 31 -0.29 10.95 -2.90
C TYR A 31 0.61 12.14 -2.50
N ALA A 32 0.59 12.49 -1.23
CA ALA A 32 1.19 13.71 -0.73
C ALA A 32 2.02 13.52 0.55
N TRP A 33 2.06 12.31 1.13
CA TRP A 33 2.95 12.04 2.26
C TRP A 33 4.40 12.23 1.85
N THR A 34 5.14 12.89 2.70
CA THR A 34 6.57 13.14 2.56
C THR A 34 7.38 12.06 3.28
N THR A 35 8.69 12.18 3.24
CA THR A 35 9.61 11.30 3.96
C THR A 35 9.44 11.39 5.48
N GLU A 36 8.90 12.49 6.00
CA GLU A 36 8.64 12.67 7.43
C GLU A 36 7.52 11.73 7.90
N GLU A 37 6.32 11.79 7.27
CA GLU A 37 5.20 10.91 7.67
C GLU A 37 5.53 9.44 7.42
N THR A 38 6.24 9.15 6.34
CA THR A 38 6.67 7.79 6.01
C THR A 38 7.69 7.26 7.03
N GLY A 39 8.64 8.09 7.44
CA GLY A 39 9.62 7.75 8.46
C GLY A 39 8.99 7.49 9.83
N VAL A 40 8.02 8.31 10.23
CA VAL A 40 7.26 8.10 11.47
C VAL A 40 6.51 6.78 11.41
N LEU A 41 5.76 6.50 10.33
CA LEU A 41 5.04 5.23 10.19
C LEU A 41 5.98 4.02 10.27
N PHE A 42 7.14 4.08 9.62
CA PHE A 42 8.12 2.99 9.65
C PHE A 42 8.71 2.80 11.05
N SER A 43 9.09 3.90 11.71
CA SER A 43 9.65 3.85 13.07
C SER A 43 8.65 3.25 14.07
N ASP A 44 7.39 3.70 14.01
CA ASP A 44 6.33 3.16 14.88
C ASP A 44 6.12 1.67 14.69
N LEU A 45 6.10 1.20 13.42
CA LEU A 45 5.97 -0.23 13.11
C LEU A 45 7.19 -1.02 13.60
N ARG A 46 8.40 -0.52 13.35
CA ARG A 46 9.63 -1.16 13.80
C ARG A 46 9.66 -1.27 15.33
N ASP A 47 9.39 -0.17 16.03
CA ASP A 47 9.42 -0.14 17.49
C ASP A 47 8.39 -1.10 18.08
N PHE A 48 7.18 -1.18 17.50
CA PHE A 48 6.18 -2.18 17.87
C PHE A 48 6.68 -3.63 17.70
N PHE A 49 7.38 -3.94 16.61
CA PHE A 49 7.90 -5.29 16.38
C PHE A 49 9.10 -5.64 17.29
N MET A 50 9.79 -4.63 17.81
CA MET A 50 10.93 -4.83 18.73
C MET A 50 10.51 -4.88 20.20
N GLU A 51 9.34 -4.38 20.55
CA GLU A 51 8.81 -4.40 21.92
C GLU A 51 8.02 -5.69 22.15
N GLU A 52 8.56 -6.57 23.01
CA GLU A 52 7.95 -7.89 23.31
C GLU A 52 6.64 -7.79 24.12
N ASP A 53 6.36 -6.65 24.73
CA ASP A 53 5.23 -6.46 25.67
C ASP A 53 3.97 -5.85 25.03
N GLU A 54 4.02 -5.38 23.78
CA GLU A 54 2.86 -4.80 23.10
C GLU A 54 2.11 -5.84 22.26
N GLU A 55 0.85 -6.13 22.65
CA GLU A 55 -0.01 -7.06 21.92
C GLU A 55 -0.57 -6.48 20.61
N ASN A 56 -0.82 -5.16 20.56
CA ASN A 56 -1.44 -4.52 19.41
C ASN A 56 -0.95 -3.07 19.21
N TYR A 57 -0.66 -2.71 17.97
CA TYR A 57 -0.41 -1.34 17.54
C TYR A 57 -1.54 -0.83 16.65
N PHE A 58 -2.11 0.33 16.99
CA PHE A 58 -3.19 0.94 16.22
C PHE A 58 -2.65 1.81 15.09
N LEU A 59 -2.71 1.31 13.86
CA LEU A 59 -2.26 2.01 12.65
C LEU A 59 -3.14 3.19 12.22
N GLY A 60 -4.25 3.44 12.90
CA GLY A 60 -5.23 4.47 12.58
C GLY A 60 -6.45 3.91 11.84
N SER A 61 -7.42 4.79 11.57
CA SER A 61 -8.67 4.43 10.92
C SER A 61 -8.60 4.63 9.40
N THR A 62 -9.40 3.82 8.69
CA THR A 62 -9.70 4.01 7.27
C THR A 62 -11.22 4.05 7.11
N VAL A 63 -11.73 5.03 6.36
CA VAL A 63 -13.16 5.16 6.08
C VAL A 63 -13.43 4.70 4.66
N LEU A 64 -14.34 3.73 4.53
CA LEU A 64 -14.67 3.08 3.27
C LEU A 64 -16.17 3.17 2.97
N ILE A 65 -16.48 3.23 1.68
CA ILE A 65 -17.83 2.90 1.17
C ILE A 65 -17.72 1.56 0.46
N LYS A 66 -18.37 0.54 1.02
CA LYS A 66 -18.35 -0.83 0.53
C LYS A 66 -19.77 -1.40 0.57
N GLN A 67 -20.16 -2.14 -0.45
CA GLN A 67 -21.41 -2.89 -0.44
C GLN A 67 -21.17 -4.26 0.20
N ASP A 68 -22.20 -4.77 0.87
CA ASP A 68 -22.15 -6.09 1.49
C ASP A 68 -21.92 -7.17 0.41
N GLY A 69 -20.96 -8.05 0.66
CA GLY A 69 -20.60 -9.13 -0.26
C GLY A 69 -19.69 -8.74 -1.42
N GLU A 70 -19.45 -7.46 -1.65
CA GLU A 70 -18.48 -7.02 -2.68
C GLU A 70 -17.09 -6.82 -2.10
N ARG A 71 -16.05 -7.01 -2.92
CA ARG A 71 -14.65 -6.74 -2.54
C ARG A 71 -14.31 -5.26 -2.71
N ARG A 72 -14.93 -4.62 -3.70
CA ARG A 72 -14.68 -3.23 -4.04
C ARG A 72 -15.09 -2.30 -2.90
N ALA A 73 -14.14 -1.47 -2.47
CA ALA A 73 -14.33 -0.47 -1.44
C ALA A 73 -13.78 0.89 -1.90
N GLU A 74 -14.60 1.93 -1.91
CA GLU A 74 -14.13 3.29 -2.18
C GLU A 74 -13.53 3.89 -0.92
N VAL A 75 -12.29 4.40 -1.03
CA VAL A 75 -11.56 4.98 0.10
C VAL A 75 -11.95 6.44 0.27
N ILE A 76 -12.64 6.74 1.37
CA ILE A 76 -13.03 8.10 1.73
C ILE A 76 -11.96 8.78 2.57
N ASP A 77 -11.31 8.02 3.46
CA ASP A 77 -10.18 8.48 4.27
C ASP A 77 -9.19 7.34 4.52
N GLY A 78 -7.92 7.68 4.78
CA GLY A 78 -6.82 6.72 4.99
C GLY A 78 -6.02 6.36 3.73
N GLN A 79 -6.29 7.01 2.59
CA GLN A 79 -5.62 6.72 1.31
C GLN A 79 -4.09 6.86 1.36
N GLN A 80 -3.57 7.88 2.05
CA GLN A 80 -2.13 8.12 2.14
C GLN A 80 -1.44 6.95 2.85
N ARG A 81 -2.03 6.49 3.96
CA ARG A 81 -1.51 5.36 4.72
C ARG A 81 -1.58 4.05 3.94
N LEU A 82 -2.70 3.75 3.28
CA LEU A 82 -2.81 2.55 2.44
C LEU A 82 -1.77 2.55 1.31
N THR A 83 -1.53 3.70 0.69
CA THR A 83 -0.51 3.87 -0.35
C THR A 83 0.89 3.63 0.22
N THR A 84 1.22 4.24 1.35
CA THR A 84 2.54 4.09 2.00
C THR A 84 2.78 2.66 2.48
N LEU A 85 1.77 2.00 3.05
CA LEU A 85 1.88 0.58 3.44
C LEU A 85 2.09 -0.33 2.22
N THR A 86 1.48 0.00 1.07
CA THR A 86 1.71 -0.75 -0.18
C THR A 86 3.14 -0.52 -0.68
N ILE A 87 3.68 0.70 -0.60
CA ILE A 87 5.09 1.00 -0.92
C ILE A 87 6.02 0.21 0.00
N LEU A 88 5.76 0.19 1.30
CA LEU A 88 6.54 -0.58 2.28
C LEU A 88 6.55 -2.08 1.95
N LEU A 89 5.38 -2.67 1.70
CA LEU A 89 5.27 -4.08 1.32
C LEU A 89 6.04 -4.40 0.03
N ALA A 90 6.00 -3.52 -0.97
CA ALA A 90 6.73 -3.68 -2.22
C ALA A 90 8.24 -3.58 -2.01
N THR A 91 8.69 -2.64 -1.17
CA THR A 91 10.10 -2.47 -0.82
C THR A 91 10.63 -3.70 -0.08
N ILE A 92 9.88 -4.22 0.89
CA ILE A 92 10.22 -5.47 1.59
C ILE A 92 10.26 -6.64 0.59
N ALA A 93 9.26 -6.78 -0.27
CA ALA A 93 9.20 -7.85 -1.28
C ALA A 93 10.40 -7.82 -2.24
N SER A 94 10.92 -6.64 -2.57
CA SER A 94 12.09 -6.50 -3.46
C SER A 94 13.37 -7.08 -2.86
N LYS A 95 13.45 -7.16 -1.53
CA LYS A 95 14.62 -7.67 -0.78
C LYS A 95 14.50 -9.14 -0.39
N LEU A 96 13.32 -9.71 -0.56
CA LEU A 96 13.02 -11.09 -0.18
C LEU A 96 12.99 -12.02 -1.42
N SER A 97 13.03 -13.34 -1.17
CA SER A 97 12.90 -14.37 -2.19
C SER A 97 11.99 -15.51 -1.71
N GLY A 98 11.54 -16.36 -2.65
CA GLY A 98 10.71 -17.52 -2.36
C GLY A 98 9.42 -17.17 -1.62
N VAL A 99 9.02 -18.04 -0.68
CA VAL A 99 7.74 -17.95 0.05
C VAL A 99 7.58 -16.61 0.80
N GLN A 100 8.66 -16.05 1.34
CA GLN A 100 8.59 -14.78 2.07
C GLN A 100 8.23 -13.62 1.12
N ARG A 101 8.83 -13.59 -0.06
CA ARG A 101 8.48 -12.62 -1.11
C ARG A 101 7.04 -12.80 -1.55
N ASP A 102 6.61 -14.04 -1.79
CA ASP A 102 5.25 -14.34 -2.25
C ASP A 102 4.20 -13.90 -1.22
N ASN A 103 4.49 -14.04 0.07
CA ASN A 103 3.65 -13.54 1.16
C ASN A 103 3.46 -12.02 1.14
N CYS A 104 4.47 -11.26 0.72
CA CYS A 104 4.32 -9.82 0.52
C CYS A 104 3.54 -9.52 -0.76
N VAL A 105 3.83 -10.24 -1.85
CA VAL A 105 3.19 -10.03 -3.15
C VAL A 105 1.67 -10.21 -3.07
N ILE A 106 1.18 -11.26 -2.41
CA ILE A 106 -0.26 -11.49 -2.25
C ILE A 106 -0.98 -10.41 -1.43
N ARG A 107 -0.24 -9.57 -0.68
CA ARG A 107 -0.78 -8.39 0.02
C ARG A 107 -0.87 -7.17 -0.87
N ILE A 108 -0.07 -7.11 -1.95
CA ILE A 108 -0.05 -6.00 -2.91
C ILE A 108 -1.08 -6.22 -4.01
N LYS A 109 -1.24 -7.47 -4.44
CA LYS A 109 -2.13 -7.86 -5.53
C LYS A 109 -2.73 -9.24 -5.28
N SER A 110 -3.98 -9.44 -5.74
CA SER A 110 -4.62 -10.76 -5.71
C SER A 110 -3.94 -11.68 -6.71
N GLN A 111 -3.87 -12.95 -6.39
CA GLN A 111 -3.41 -13.95 -7.37
C GLN A 111 -4.49 -14.19 -8.41
N GLY A 112 -4.07 -14.23 -9.67
CA GLY A 112 -4.91 -14.73 -10.74
C GLY A 112 -5.06 -16.26 -10.66
N ASP A 113 -6.05 -16.79 -11.35
CA ASP A 113 -6.24 -18.22 -11.53
C ASP A 113 -6.46 -18.50 -13.01
N ILE A 114 -5.45 -19.10 -13.64
CA ILE A 114 -5.46 -19.40 -15.08
C ILE A 114 -6.61 -20.37 -15.43
N PHE A 115 -6.94 -21.31 -14.55
CA PHE A 115 -8.00 -22.29 -14.78
C PHE A 115 -9.41 -21.68 -14.66
N MET A 116 -9.53 -20.63 -13.85
CA MET A 116 -10.79 -19.90 -13.65
C MET A 116 -10.87 -18.63 -14.52
N HIS A 117 -9.87 -18.37 -15.37
CA HIS A 117 -9.75 -17.14 -16.16
C HIS A 117 -9.83 -15.86 -15.31
N ILE A 118 -9.29 -15.92 -14.07
CA ILE A 118 -9.20 -14.78 -13.19
C ILE A 118 -7.82 -14.15 -13.38
N GLU A 119 -7.80 -12.88 -13.76
CA GLU A 119 -6.56 -12.11 -13.88
C GLU A 119 -6.08 -11.62 -12.52
N GLU A 120 -4.76 -11.49 -12.36
CA GLU A 120 -4.15 -10.83 -11.23
C GLU A 120 -4.60 -9.36 -11.17
N GLN A 121 -5.06 -8.89 -10.01
CA GLN A 121 -5.55 -7.53 -9.82
C GLN A 121 -4.85 -6.85 -8.65
N PRO A 122 -4.53 -5.56 -8.75
CA PRO A 122 -4.07 -4.77 -7.61
C PRO A 122 -5.10 -4.79 -6.48
N ARG A 123 -4.63 -4.71 -5.23
CA ARG A 123 -5.51 -4.50 -4.08
C ARG A 123 -5.80 -3.02 -3.83
N LEU A 124 -4.95 -2.13 -4.34
CA LEU A 124 -5.12 -0.69 -4.24
C LEU A 124 -5.07 -0.07 -5.64
N PHE A 125 -6.15 0.59 -6.01
CA PHE A 125 -6.26 1.39 -7.24
C PHE A 125 -6.19 2.86 -6.87
N LEU A 126 -5.14 3.53 -7.33
CA LEU A 126 -5.01 4.98 -7.23
C LEU A 126 -5.92 5.67 -8.25
N ARG A 127 -5.92 6.99 -8.25
CA ARG A 127 -6.60 7.76 -9.30
C ARG A 127 -6.03 7.37 -10.68
N GLN A 128 -6.86 7.50 -11.70
CA GLN A 128 -6.52 7.09 -13.08
C GLN A 128 -5.18 7.67 -13.57
N ARG A 129 -4.85 8.91 -13.17
CA ARG A 129 -3.59 9.56 -13.53
C ARG A 129 -2.39 8.92 -12.84
N ASP A 130 -2.52 8.53 -11.59
CA ASP A 130 -1.42 8.06 -10.75
C ASP A 130 -1.18 6.56 -10.90
N GLN A 131 -2.22 5.81 -11.29
CA GLN A 131 -2.21 4.36 -11.35
C GLN A 131 -1.12 3.76 -12.26
N PRO A 132 -0.85 4.26 -13.48
CA PRO A 132 0.16 3.66 -14.36
C PRO A 132 1.56 3.65 -13.75
N PHE A 133 1.97 4.75 -13.12
CA PHE A 133 3.26 4.87 -12.45
C PHE A 133 3.34 3.94 -11.23
N PHE A 134 2.31 3.95 -10.40
CA PHE A 134 2.22 3.11 -9.21
C PHE A 134 2.19 1.62 -9.54
N SER A 135 1.44 1.22 -10.56
CA SER A 135 1.39 -0.16 -11.02
C SER A 135 2.73 -0.65 -11.54
N LYS A 136 3.41 0.17 -12.32
CA LYS A 136 4.70 -0.21 -12.92
C LYS A 136 5.77 -0.46 -11.86
N TYR A 137 5.96 0.48 -10.94
CA TYR A 137 7.10 0.46 -10.04
C TYR A 137 6.80 -0.18 -8.69
N ILE A 138 5.64 0.13 -8.09
CA ILE A 138 5.31 -0.36 -6.76
C ILE A 138 4.62 -1.73 -6.84
N GLN A 139 3.51 -1.84 -7.55
CA GLN A 139 2.79 -3.11 -7.65
C GLN A 139 3.51 -4.13 -8.53
N GLY A 140 4.33 -3.68 -9.45
CA GLY A 140 5.26 -4.51 -10.22
C GLY A 140 6.55 -4.88 -9.47
N ILE A 141 6.79 -4.28 -8.29
CA ILE A 141 7.98 -4.51 -7.45
C ILE A 141 9.28 -4.21 -8.21
N ASP A 142 9.26 -3.17 -9.05
CA ASP A 142 10.45 -2.66 -9.75
C ASP A 142 11.05 -1.49 -8.96
N ILE A 143 11.49 -1.79 -7.73
CA ILE A 143 12.03 -0.79 -6.80
C ILE A 143 13.34 -0.23 -7.32
N ASP A 144 14.24 -1.06 -7.84
CA ASP A 144 15.52 -0.60 -8.41
C ASP A 144 15.27 0.31 -9.60
N GLY A 145 14.34 -0.03 -10.49
CA GLY A 145 13.94 0.82 -11.61
C GLY A 145 13.37 2.16 -11.15
N LEU A 146 12.54 2.17 -10.09
CA LEU A 146 12.01 3.40 -9.50
C LEU A 146 13.12 4.29 -8.94
N LEU A 147 14.05 3.71 -8.16
CA LEU A 147 15.11 4.46 -7.49
C LEU A 147 16.18 4.99 -8.46
N ALA A 148 16.29 4.38 -9.65
CA ALA A 148 17.20 4.81 -10.72
C ALA A 148 16.64 5.98 -11.56
N LEU A 149 15.33 6.30 -11.44
CA LEU A 149 14.76 7.42 -12.19
C LEU A 149 15.33 8.76 -11.75
N ASP A 150 15.56 9.64 -12.72
CA ASP A 150 15.91 11.04 -12.47
C ASP A 150 14.69 11.78 -11.92
N PRO A 151 14.73 12.33 -10.68
CA PRO A 151 13.61 13.05 -10.09
C PRO A 151 13.14 14.26 -10.91
N THR A 152 14.02 14.84 -11.73
CA THR A 152 13.69 16.00 -12.59
C THR A 152 12.80 15.62 -13.77
N GLN A 153 12.71 14.33 -14.12
CA GLN A 153 11.90 13.81 -15.21
C GLN A 153 10.52 13.32 -14.76
N MET A 154 10.21 13.41 -13.48
CA MET A 154 8.92 13.01 -12.96
C MET A 154 7.84 14.01 -13.30
N GLU A 155 6.67 13.51 -13.70
CA GLU A 155 5.57 14.32 -14.22
C GLU A 155 4.94 15.23 -13.15
N ASP A 156 4.93 14.77 -11.90
CA ASP A 156 4.30 15.52 -10.80
C ASP A 156 4.91 15.20 -9.42
N GLU A 157 4.38 15.90 -8.42
CA GLU A 157 4.81 15.76 -7.03
C GLU A 157 4.48 14.39 -6.45
N ALA A 158 3.36 13.77 -6.85
CA ALA A 158 2.99 12.45 -6.34
C ALA A 158 4.02 11.38 -6.74
N GLN A 159 4.51 11.41 -7.98
CA GLN A 159 5.56 10.50 -8.44
C GLN A 159 6.87 10.73 -7.68
N ARG A 160 7.24 11.99 -7.43
CA ARG A 160 8.43 12.32 -6.61
C ARG A 160 8.28 11.80 -5.18
N ASN A 161 7.14 12.05 -4.55
CA ASN A 161 6.87 11.57 -3.18
C ASN A 161 6.91 10.05 -3.10
N ILE A 162 6.37 9.33 -4.08
CA ILE A 162 6.45 7.86 -4.15
C ILE A 162 7.91 7.41 -4.20
N GLN A 163 8.74 8.02 -5.06
CA GLN A 163 10.17 7.67 -5.16
C GLN A 163 10.92 7.98 -3.87
N GLU A 164 10.76 9.18 -3.30
CA GLU A 164 11.46 9.60 -2.10
C GLU A 164 11.07 8.75 -0.89
N ASN A 165 9.80 8.45 -0.74
CA ASN A 165 9.31 7.58 0.32
C ASN A 165 9.79 6.13 0.15
N CYS A 166 9.80 5.64 -1.08
CA CYS A 166 10.39 4.33 -1.39
C CYS A 166 11.88 4.30 -1.05
N ARG A 167 12.64 5.36 -1.38
CA ARG A 167 14.07 5.49 -1.03
C ARG A 167 14.29 5.50 0.48
N THR A 168 13.48 6.26 1.21
CA THR A 168 13.53 6.33 2.67
C THR A 168 13.30 4.96 3.30
N LEU A 169 12.26 4.24 2.87
CA LEU A 169 11.96 2.89 3.35
C LEU A 169 13.05 1.89 2.96
N ASN A 170 13.55 1.97 1.72
CA ASN A 170 14.61 1.10 1.24
C ASN A 170 15.87 1.22 2.11
N ASN A 171 16.29 2.45 2.39
CA ASN A 171 17.47 2.70 3.23
C ASN A 171 17.22 2.24 4.69
N ALA A 172 16.05 2.55 5.25
CA ALA A 172 15.70 2.15 6.61
C ALA A 172 15.68 0.62 6.79
N ILE A 173 15.19 -0.14 5.79
CA ILE A 173 15.19 -1.61 5.83
C ILE A 173 16.62 -2.17 5.67
N ASP A 174 17.51 -1.50 4.93
CA ASP A 174 18.91 -1.96 4.78
C ASP A 174 19.76 -1.73 6.03
N GLU A 175 19.32 -0.85 6.93
CA GLU A 175 20.00 -0.54 8.21
C GLU A 175 19.60 -1.53 9.35
N GLU A 176 18.54 -2.35 9.19
CA GLU A 176 18.07 -3.36 10.14
C GLU A 176 18.71 -4.74 9.88
#